data_bfa0341f68ff2e1716a5d537243f9dda
#
_entry.id   bfa0341f68ff2e1716a5d537243f9dda
#
_cell.length_a   1.000
_cell.length_b   1.000
_cell.length_c   1.000
_cell.angle_alpha   90.00
_cell.angle_beta   90.00
_cell.angle_gamma   90.00
#
_symmetry.space_group_name_H-M   'P 1'
#
loop_
_entity.id
_entity.type
_entity.pdbx_description
1 polymer ?
#
loop_
_entity_poly.entity_id
_entity_poly.type
_entity_poly.pdbx_seq_one_letter_code
_entity_poly.pdbx_strand_id
1 'polypeptide(L)'
;MLAGSLQRHRRDFRRWVDFVTTMTFCETLCMTATLDETFAAAGSESIDPETQRVNDALDALLTTHDPSTMDNAEFRGARFDAGLAWVHFAEGDGGLGVRPELNRIVERRLKEAGAQPTDPSTFFMALAGPTIATHGDHSVKERFLRPMFTGEEKWCQLFSEPGAGSDFAGLGTRAERDGDEWIVNGQKVWNTLAHVADFGMLVTRTDPEAPKHKGMTYFALNMRSEGVEVRPLRQITGEAEFNEVYMTDVRVPDSCRVGAVGEGWRASLTTLMNERNAIGSGGGVPRRGAAANDAVEVWEAMDESRKDPATKDRLMQFWVEAEVGRLTNMRASQNARSGNPGPEMSIAKLAFSQLNMGLYEFCINLLGADALIDYDYTFRRPEESLASGS
;
A
#
# COMPACT_ATOMS: atom_id res chain seq x y z
N MET A 1 -46.60 -3.34 -3.53
CA MET A 1 -45.71 -3.20 -2.38
C MET A 1 -44.42 -4.05 -2.49
N LEU A 2 -44.39 -5.15 -3.21
CA LEU A 2 -43.19 -6.00 -3.40
C LEU A 2 -42.08 -5.37 -4.27
N ALA A 3 -42.42 -4.57 -5.27
CA ALA A 3 -41.43 -3.93 -6.16
C ALA A 3 -40.57 -2.85 -5.51
N GLY A 4 -41.10 -2.13 -4.53
CA GLY A 4 -40.36 -1.06 -3.81
C GLY A 4 -39.37 -1.58 -2.77
N SER A 5 -39.63 -2.76 -2.21
CA SER A 5 -38.72 -3.46 -1.28
C SER A 5 -37.51 -4.03 -2.05
N LEU A 6 -37.75 -4.69 -3.18
CA LEU A 6 -36.71 -5.24 -4.06
C LEU A 6 -35.77 -4.15 -4.62
N GLN A 7 -36.28 -2.94 -4.92
CA GLN A 7 -35.43 -1.83 -5.39
C GLN A 7 -34.57 -1.22 -4.28
N ARG A 8 -35.02 -1.19 -3.01
CA ARG A 8 -34.19 -0.76 -1.86
C ARG A 8 -33.10 -1.78 -1.59
N HIS A 9 -33.42 -3.05 -1.48
CA HIS A 9 -32.43 -4.13 -1.30
C HIS A 9 -31.39 -4.17 -2.42
N ARG A 10 -31.79 -3.89 -3.67
CA ARG A 10 -30.89 -3.79 -4.82
C ARG A 10 -29.91 -2.60 -4.73
N ARG A 11 -30.34 -1.44 -4.21
CA ARG A 11 -29.44 -0.28 -4.00
C ARG A 11 -28.46 -0.51 -2.86
N ASP A 12 -28.89 -1.16 -1.80
CA ASP A 12 -28.07 -1.43 -0.63
C ASP A 12 -27.05 -2.54 -0.94
N PHE A 13 -27.43 -3.55 -1.73
CA PHE A 13 -26.55 -4.57 -2.25
C PHE A 13 -25.53 -4.02 -3.26
N ARG A 14 -25.92 -3.11 -4.14
CA ARG A 14 -25.00 -2.41 -5.07
C ARG A 14 -23.96 -1.61 -4.30
N ARG A 15 -24.36 -0.84 -3.29
CA ARG A 15 -23.44 -0.16 -2.39
C ARG A 15 -22.47 -1.11 -1.70
N TRP A 16 -22.93 -2.29 -1.33
CA TRP A 16 -22.12 -3.30 -0.67
C TRP A 16 -21.17 -4.01 -1.65
N VAL A 17 -21.60 -4.35 -2.86
CA VAL A 17 -20.75 -4.92 -3.92
C VAL A 17 -19.73 -3.88 -4.39
N ASP A 18 -20.13 -2.64 -4.59
CA ASP A 18 -19.25 -1.54 -4.92
C ASP A 18 -18.24 -1.30 -3.76
N PHE A 19 -18.68 -1.43 -2.51
CA PHE A 19 -17.84 -1.37 -1.31
C PHE A 19 -16.85 -2.54 -1.23
N VAL A 20 -17.29 -3.77 -1.51
CA VAL A 20 -16.43 -4.97 -1.50
C VAL A 20 -15.45 -4.97 -2.68
N THR A 21 -15.87 -4.54 -3.85
CA THR A 21 -14.99 -4.40 -5.04
C THR A 21 -14.04 -3.22 -4.90
N THR A 22 -14.44 -2.12 -4.26
CA THR A 22 -13.57 -0.95 -4.00
C THR A 22 -12.63 -1.18 -2.82
N MET A 23 -12.96 -2.08 -1.88
CA MET A 23 -12.07 -2.48 -0.77
C MET A 23 -10.90 -3.38 -1.19
N THR A 24 -10.82 -3.76 -2.45
CA THR A 24 -9.63 -4.43 -2.96
C THR A 24 -8.44 -3.48 -2.91
N PHE A 25 -7.68 -3.53 -1.84
CA PHE A 25 -6.35 -2.91 -1.67
C PHE A 25 -6.27 -1.42 -1.30
N CYS A 26 -7.20 -0.55 -1.64
CA CYS A 26 -7.02 0.91 -1.53
C CYS A 26 -7.64 1.57 -0.29
N GLU A 27 -8.82 1.18 0.15
CA GLU A 27 -9.49 1.83 1.29
C GLU A 27 -8.90 1.47 2.66
N THR A 28 -8.15 0.38 2.76
CA THR A 28 -7.41 0.02 3.99
C THR A 28 -6.29 1.02 4.29
N LEU A 29 -5.89 1.85 3.34
CA LEU A 29 -4.81 2.83 3.47
C LEU A 29 -5.25 4.25 3.86
N CYS A 30 -6.55 4.59 3.73
CA CYS A 30 -6.99 5.98 3.86
C CYS A 30 -7.72 6.33 5.17
N MET A 31 -7.85 5.42 6.14
CA MET A 31 -8.53 5.71 7.41
C MET A 31 -7.55 5.94 8.58
N THR A 32 -6.80 7.03 8.49
CA THR A 32 -6.15 7.61 9.67
C THR A 32 -7.09 8.66 10.26
N ALA A 33 -7.79 8.37 11.33
CA ALA A 33 -8.08 9.36 12.38
C ALA A 33 -8.91 8.77 13.53
N THR A 34 -8.55 9.19 14.66
CA THR A 34 -9.15 9.28 16.00
C THR A 34 -8.65 8.25 17.01
N LEU A 35 -7.51 8.59 17.58
CA LEU A 35 -7.17 8.27 18.97
C LEU A 35 -6.42 9.50 19.51
N ASP A 36 -7.14 10.46 20.05
CA ASP A 36 -6.54 11.41 20.98
C ASP A 36 -7.62 12.19 21.73
N GLU A 37 -8.30 11.54 22.68
CA GLU A 37 -9.05 12.28 23.72
C GLU A 37 -8.64 11.90 25.14
N THR A 38 -7.54 11.17 25.37
CA THR A 38 -7.15 10.73 26.72
C THR A 38 -5.76 11.17 27.17
N PHE A 39 -5.12 12.14 26.50
CA PHE A 39 -3.85 12.73 26.99
C PHE A 39 -3.86 14.26 27.01
N ALA A 40 -4.89 14.84 27.58
CA ALA A 40 -4.89 16.27 27.92
C ALA A 40 -4.87 16.42 29.46
N ALA A 41 -3.75 16.05 30.08
CA ALA A 41 -3.36 16.55 31.42
C ALA A 41 -1.96 16.05 31.78
N ALA A 42 -0.92 16.67 31.28
CA ALA A 42 0.39 16.66 31.91
C ALA A 42 1.09 17.98 31.58
N GLY A 43 1.64 18.60 32.59
CA GLY A 43 2.16 19.94 32.64
C GLY A 43 3.15 20.31 31.51
N SER A 44 3.54 21.58 31.45
CA SER A 44 4.47 22.19 30.51
C SER A 44 5.85 21.49 30.47
N GLU A 45 5.90 20.31 29.88
CA GLU A 45 7.16 19.73 29.42
C GLU A 45 7.60 20.52 28.18
N SER A 46 8.84 20.98 28.18
CA SER A 46 9.45 21.58 27.02
C SER A 46 9.33 20.62 25.84
N ILE A 47 8.74 21.06 24.73
CA ILE A 47 8.66 20.28 23.50
C ILE A 47 10.07 19.82 23.13
N ASP A 48 10.26 18.53 22.88
CA ASP A 48 11.59 18.02 22.53
C ASP A 48 12.10 18.66 21.22
N PRO A 49 13.42 18.81 21.04
CA PRO A 49 14.00 19.57 19.90
C PRO A 49 13.61 19.04 18.53
N GLU A 50 13.44 17.71 18.35
CA GLU A 50 13.01 17.14 17.06
C GLU A 50 11.55 17.46 16.77
N THR A 51 10.68 17.37 17.76
CA THR A 51 9.28 17.77 17.64
C THR A 51 9.16 19.26 17.32
N GLN A 52 9.95 20.10 17.98
CA GLN A 52 9.99 21.55 17.70
C GLN A 52 10.41 21.80 16.24
N ARG A 53 11.47 21.13 15.78
CA ARG A 53 11.96 21.25 14.40
C ARG A 53 10.90 20.90 13.35
N VAL A 54 10.14 19.81 13.58
CA VAL A 54 9.04 19.42 12.67
C VAL A 54 7.93 20.46 12.69
N ASN A 55 7.58 21.00 13.87
CA ASN A 55 6.55 22.04 13.98
C ASN A 55 6.99 23.34 13.29
N ASP A 56 8.22 23.78 13.46
CA ASP A 56 8.75 24.98 12.82
C ASP A 56 8.75 24.85 11.28
N ALA A 57 9.12 23.68 10.76
CA ALA A 57 9.08 23.39 9.32
C ALA A 57 7.62 23.38 8.79
N LEU A 58 6.67 22.82 9.56
CA LEU A 58 5.24 22.84 9.21
C LEU A 58 4.67 24.25 9.24
N ASP A 59 5.00 25.06 10.24
CA ASP A 59 4.55 26.45 10.34
C ASP A 59 5.07 27.29 9.16
N ALA A 60 6.34 27.11 8.80
CA ALA A 60 6.93 27.75 7.63
C ALA A 60 6.23 27.33 6.32
N LEU A 61 6.01 26.02 6.13
CA LEU A 61 5.32 25.49 4.95
C LEU A 61 3.89 26.05 4.84
N LEU A 62 3.09 25.93 5.90
CA LEU A 62 1.68 26.31 5.89
C LEU A 62 1.47 27.83 5.87
N THR A 63 2.48 28.62 6.23
CA THR A 63 2.42 30.08 6.10
C THR A 63 2.53 30.53 4.64
N THR A 64 3.28 29.78 3.83
CA THR A 64 3.57 30.13 2.43
C THR A 64 2.78 29.33 1.41
N HIS A 65 2.25 28.17 1.79
CA HIS A 65 1.56 27.22 0.91
C HIS A 65 0.27 26.72 1.57
N ASP A 66 -0.87 27.11 0.99
CA ASP A 66 -2.19 26.67 1.45
C ASP A 66 -2.60 25.37 0.73
N PRO A 67 -2.57 24.20 1.44
CA PRO A 67 -2.87 22.91 0.82
C PRO A 67 -4.34 22.75 0.38
N SER A 68 -5.24 23.61 0.85
CA SER A 68 -6.65 23.57 0.50
C SER A 68 -6.96 24.18 -0.86
N THR A 69 -6.06 25.03 -1.37
CA THR A 69 -6.26 25.83 -2.60
C THR A 69 -5.20 25.58 -3.67
N MET A 70 -4.03 25.09 -3.29
CA MET A 70 -2.93 24.76 -4.21
C MET A 70 -3.19 23.47 -4.99
N ASP A 71 -2.54 23.36 -6.14
CA ASP A 71 -2.39 22.07 -6.83
C ASP A 71 -1.68 21.04 -5.93
N ASN A 72 -2.21 19.81 -5.93
CA ASN A 72 -1.71 18.78 -5.01
C ASN A 72 -0.26 18.40 -5.27
N ALA A 73 0.17 18.31 -6.55
CA ALA A 73 1.56 17.96 -6.88
C ALA A 73 2.50 19.10 -6.49
N GLU A 74 2.10 20.35 -6.72
CA GLU A 74 2.87 21.54 -6.31
C GLU A 74 3.03 21.60 -4.79
N PHE A 75 1.94 21.42 -4.03
CA PHE A 75 1.99 21.38 -2.57
C PHE A 75 2.89 20.24 -2.05
N ARG A 76 2.80 19.05 -2.66
CA ARG A 76 3.66 17.91 -2.31
C ARG A 76 5.12 18.20 -2.63
N GLY A 77 5.41 18.93 -3.71
CA GLY A 77 6.76 19.41 -4.01
C GLY A 77 7.30 20.31 -2.90
N ALA A 78 6.55 21.32 -2.49
CA ALA A 78 6.92 22.21 -1.39
C ALA A 78 7.09 21.44 -0.06
N ARG A 79 6.24 20.46 0.22
CA ARG A 79 6.33 19.58 1.37
C ARG A 79 7.62 18.75 1.35
N PHE A 80 8.02 18.22 0.18
CA PHE A 80 9.27 17.49 0.02
C PHE A 80 10.47 18.40 0.27
N ASP A 81 10.47 19.57 -0.35
CA ASP A 81 11.56 20.55 -0.24
C ASP A 81 11.73 21.09 1.19
N ALA A 82 10.64 21.13 1.99
CA ALA A 82 10.65 21.44 3.41
C ALA A 82 11.10 20.28 4.32
N GLY A 83 11.45 19.10 3.78
CA GLY A 83 11.86 17.92 4.55
C GLY A 83 10.72 17.22 5.29
N LEU A 84 9.47 17.45 4.87
CA LEU A 84 8.27 16.94 5.52
C LEU A 84 7.60 15.79 4.75
N ALA A 85 8.27 15.26 3.72
CA ALA A 85 7.80 14.10 2.96
C ALA A 85 7.89 12.82 3.81
N TRP A 86 9.06 12.57 4.34
CA TRP A 86 9.39 11.48 5.26
C TRP A 86 10.38 12.00 6.28
N VAL A 87 9.92 12.54 7.40
CA VAL A 87 10.75 13.30 8.37
C VAL A 87 11.99 12.57 8.83
N HIS A 88 12.02 11.24 8.75
CA HIS A 88 13.14 10.38 9.15
C HIS A 88 14.19 10.14 8.05
N PHE A 89 13.93 10.57 6.81
CA PHE A 89 14.94 10.53 5.77
C PHE A 89 15.98 11.66 6.02
N ALA A 90 17.13 11.54 5.37
CA ALA A 90 18.16 12.55 5.46
C ALA A 90 17.69 13.90 4.90
N GLU A 91 18.34 14.97 5.35
CA GLU A 91 18.16 16.28 4.74
C GLU A 91 18.55 16.24 3.26
N GLY A 92 17.73 16.84 2.41
CA GLY A 92 17.85 16.74 0.95
C GLY A 92 17.12 15.56 0.31
N ASP A 93 16.88 14.49 1.05
CA ASP A 93 16.12 13.31 0.59
C ASP A 93 14.61 13.42 0.92
N GLY A 94 14.11 14.62 1.22
CA GLY A 94 12.72 14.87 1.61
C GLY A 94 12.44 14.69 3.10
N GLY A 95 13.48 14.62 3.94
CA GLY A 95 13.41 14.46 5.38
C GLY A 95 14.18 15.50 6.17
N LEU A 96 14.07 15.40 7.50
CA LEU A 96 14.75 16.24 8.50
C LEU A 96 15.75 15.43 9.34
N GLY A 97 15.92 14.13 9.10
CA GLY A 97 16.78 13.24 9.88
C GLY A 97 16.30 13.03 11.32
N VAL A 98 15.00 13.14 11.60
CA VAL A 98 14.41 13.00 12.92
C VAL A 98 13.68 11.65 13.04
N ARG A 99 13.21 11.31 14.23
CA ARG A 99 12.54 10.03 14.48
C ARG A 99 11.24 9.86 13.65
N PRO A 100 10.95 8.64 13.15
CA PRO A 100 9.87 8.39 12.20
C PRO A 100 8.47 8.61 12.77
N GLU A 101 8.28 8.51 14.09
CA GLU A 101 6.98 8.72 14.75
C GLU A 101 6.42 10.13 14.52
N LEU A 102 7.30 11.10 14.26
CA LEU A 102 6.93 12.50 14.03
C LEU A 102 6.20 12.70 12.68
N ASN A 103 6.23 11.73 11.75
CA ASN A 103 5.38 11.77 10.56
C ASN A 103 3.89 11.91 10.93
N ARG A 104 3.44 11.39 12.08
CA ARG A 104 2.06 11.53 12.53
C ARG A 104 1.66 12.97 12.82
N ILE A 105 2.59 13.78 13.31
CA ILE A 105 2.36 15.21 13.53
C ILE A 105 2.14 15.89 12.17
N VAL A 106 2.99 15.57 11.20
CA VAL A 106 2.88 16.10 9.83
C VAL A 106 1.52 15.75 9.22
N GLU A 107 1.16 14.47 9.20
CA GLU A 107 -0.09 14.01 8.59
C GLU A 107 -1.32 14.64 9.27
N ARG A 108 -1.33 14.72 10.60
CA ARG A 108 -2.44 15.33 11.35
C ARG A 108 -2.58 16.80 10.99
N ARG A 109 -1.51 17.60 11.08
CA ARG A 109 -1.55 19.04 10.84
C ARG A 109 -1.89 19.38 9.38
N LEU A 110 -1.37 18.60 8.43
CA LEU A 110 -1.71 18.78 7.02
C LEU A 110 -3.19 18.46 6.75
N LYS A 111 -3.74 17.42 7.36
CA LYS A 111 -5.17 17.10 7.29
C LYS A 111 -6.03 18.24 7.88
N GLU A 112 -5.64 18.76 9.05
CA GLU A 112 -6.31 19.90 9.69
C GLU A 112 -6.26 21.15 8.82
N ALA A 113 -5.18 21.34 8.05
CA ALA A 113 -5.03 22.41 7.07
C ALA A 113 -5.73 22.16 5.73
N GLY A 114 -6.45 21.04 5.57
CA GLY A 114 -7.22 20.75 4.35
C GLY A 114 -6.41 20.13 3.21
N ALA A 115 -5.24 19.57 3.48
CA ALA A 115 -4.46 18.88 2.45
C ALA A 115 -5.23 17.70 1.85
N GLN A 116 -5.13 17.55 0.54
CA GLN A 116 -5.77 16.46 -0.19
C GLN A 116 -5.19 15.10 0.23
N PRO A 117 -6.00 14.04 0.27
CA PRO A 117 -5.52 12.68 0.49
C PRO A 117 -4.47 12.28 -0.55
N THR A 118 -3.57 11.38 -0.15
CA THR A 118 -2.60 10.81 -1.08
C THR A 118 -3.34 9.94 -2.11
N ASP A 119 -3.02 10.13 -3.39
CA ASP A 119 -3.55 9.31 -4.49
C ASP A 119 -3.20 7.82 -4.25
N PRO A 120 -4.19 6.93 -4.21
CA PRO A 120 -3.97 5.50 -4.07
C PRO A 120 -3.00 4.88 -5.09
N SER A 121 -2.94 5.43 -6.31
CA SER A 121 -1.99 4.97 -7.33
C SER A 121 -0.53 5.20 -6.94
N THR A 122 -0.25 6.00 -5.91
CA THR A 122 1.08 6.24 -5.36
C THR A 122 1.46 5.30 -4.21
N PHE A 123 0.67 4.23 -3.99
CA PHE A 123 0.94 3.24 -2.93
C PHE A 123 2.37 2.74 -2.91
N PHE A 124 2.92 2.43 -4.07
CA PHE A 124 4.27 1.88 -4.18
C PHE A 124 5.37 2.87 -3.77
N MET A 125 5.07 4.16 -3.62
CA MET A 125 5.96 5.14 -3.01
C MET A 125 6.37 4.74 -1.59
N ALA A 126 5.47 4.14 -0.81
CA ALA A 126 5.77 3.65 0.54
C ALA A 126 6.76 2.46 0.56
N LEU A 127 6.98 1.83 -0.58
CA LEU A 127 7.92 0.72 -0.77
C LEU A 127 9.21 1.19 -1.44
N ALA A 128 9.09 1.90 -2.54
CA ALA A 128 10.21 2.36 -3.35
C ALA A 128 11.01 3.48 -2.65
N GLY A 129 10.34 4.45 -2.03
CA GLY A 129 10.98 5.56 -1.32
C GLY A 129 11.97 5.11 -0.26
N PRO A 130 11.58 4.30 0.74
CA PRO A 130 12.52 3.78 1.75
C PRO A 130 13.64 2.92 1.15
N THR A 131 13.36 2.17 0.08
CA THR A 131 14.36 1.33 -0.58
C THR A 131 15.42 2.19 -1.26
N ILE A 132 15.02 3.22 -2.02
CA ILE A 132 15.92 4.17 -2.67
C ILE A 132 16.67 4.99 -1.64
N ALA A 133 15.99 5.51 -0.61
CA ALA A 133 16.64 6.28 0.46
C ALA A 133 17.73 5.50 1.20
N THR A 134 17.53 4.16 1.36
CA THR A 134 18.50 3.29 2.06
C THR A 134 19.64 2.80 1.19
N HIS A 135 19.36 2.46 -0.08
CA HIS A 135 20.30 1.74 -0.94
C HIS A 135 20.77 2.55 -2.16
N GLY A 136 20.00 3.56 -2.59
CA GLY A 136 20.39 4.44 -3.70
C GLY A 136 21.61 5.28 -3.36
N ASP A 137 22.48 5.52 -4.34
CA ASP A 137 23.48 6.56 -4.24
C ASP A 137 22.83 7.96 -4.36
N HIS A 138 23.64 8.99 -4.26
CA HIS A 138 23.14 10.37 -4.30
C HIS A 138 22.38 10.68 -5.58
N SER A 139 22.90 10.25 -6.73
CA SER A 139 22.30 10.52 -8.04
C SER A 139 20.93 9.82 -8.21
N VAL A 140 20.80 8.59 -7.72
CA VAL A 140 19.55 7.83 -7.72
C VAL A 140 18.51 8.49 -6.81
N LYS A 141 18.91 8.92 -5.62
CA LYS A 141 18.01 9.61 -4.68
C LYS A 141 17.49 10.94 -5.24
N GLU A 142 18.40 11.77 -5.73
CA GLU A 142 18.10 13.07 -6.34
C GLU A 142 17.14 12.90 -7.55
N ARG A 143 17.38 11.87 -8.37
CA ARG A 143 16.57 11.61 -9.55
C ARG A 143 15.14 11.14 -9.22
N PHE A 144 14.96 10.29 -8.20
CA PHE A 144 13.71 9.55 -8.05
C PHE A 144 12.85 9.95 -6.86
N LEU A 145 13.43 10.42 -5.73
CA LEU A 145 12.63 10.59 -4.50
C LEU A 145 11.58 11.70 -4.63
N ARG A 146 11.96 12.83 -5.21
CA ARG A 146 11.03 13.97 -5.33
C ARG A 146 9.88 13.71 -6.32
N PRO A 147 10.13 13.31 -7.60
CA PRO A 147 9.06 13.01 -8.54
C PRO A 147 8.13 11.87 -8.08
N MET A 148 8.68 10.88 -7.40
CA MET A 148 7.89 9.83 -6.77
C MET A 148 6.97 10.38 -5.69
N PHE A 149 7.48 11.25 -4.82
CA PHE A 149 6.69 11.81 -3.72
C PHE A 149 5.60 12.77 -4.23
N THR A 150 5.88 13.59 -5.23
CA THR A 150 4.89 14.49 -5.83
C THR A 150 3.77 13.73 -6.56
N GLY A 151 4.05 12.50 -6.98
CA GLY A 151 3.14 11.69 -7.80
C GLY A 151 3.28 11.96 -9.30
N GLU A 152 4.28 12.78 -9.70
CA GLU A 152 4.66 12.96 -11.11
C GLU A 152 5.11 11.64 -11.75
N GLU A 153 5.74 10.76 -10.96
CA GLU A 153 6.17 9.43 -11.39
C GLU A 153 5.54 8.36 -10.50
N LYS A 154 4.71 7.51 -11.10
CA LYS A 154 4.08 6.37 -10.45
C LYS A 154 4.97 5.14 -10.54
N TRP A 155 4.95 4.34 -9.49
CA TRP A 155 5.81 3.16 -9.37
C TRP A 155 5.00 1.88 -9.25
N CYS A 156 5.58 0.76 -9.71
CA CYS A 156 5.07 -0.59 -9.47
C CYS A 156 6.18 -1.51 -8.97
N GLN A 157 5.79 -2.72 -8.52
CA GLN A 157 6.73 -3.73 -8.04
C GLN A 157 6.86 -4.86 -9.06
N LEU A 158 8.10 -5.16 -9.50
CA LEU A 158 8.44 -6.16 -10.49
C LEU A 158 9.29 -7.27 -9.86
N PHE A 159 8.68 -8.04 -8.94
CA PHE A 159 9.37 -9.05 -8.15
C PHE A 159 9.04 -10.46 -8.60
N SER A 160 7.78 -10.88 -8.43
CA SER A 160 7.32 -12.24 -8.68
C SER A 160 7.42 -12.63 -10.15
N GLU A 161 7.73 -13.92 -10.38
CA GLU A 161 7.75 -14.53 -11.70
C GLU A 161 6.84 -15.77 -11.70
N PRO A 162 6.45 -16.31 -12.87
CA PRO A 162 5.65 -17.54 -12.91
C PRO A 162 6.28 -18.70 -12.14
N GLY A 163 7.62 -18.79 -12.11
CA GLY A 163 8.39 -19.83 -11.40
C GLY A 163 8.98 -19.40 -10.06
N ALA A 164 8.81 -18.13 -9.65
CA ALA A 164 9.45 -17.57 -8.44
C ALA A 164 8.51 -16.62 -7.69
N GLY A 165 7.71 -17.16 -6.79
CA GLY A 165 6.87 -16.42 -5.86
C GLY A 165 7.45 -16.44 -4.46
N SER A 166 7.03 -17.42 -3.63
CA SER A 166 7.57 -17.58 -2.26
C SER A 166 9.09 -17.85 -2.25
N ASP A 167 9.60 -18.58 -3.23
CA ASP A 167 11.04 -18.69 -3.48
C ASP A 167 11.51 -17.54 -4.38
N PHE A 168 11.39 -16.32 -3.88
CA PHE A 168 11.77 -15.10 -4.60
C PHE A 168 13.24 -15.13 -5.08
N ALA A 169 14.15 -15.69 -4.28
CA ALA A 169 15.54 -15.82 -4.67
C ALA A 169 15.77 -16.78 -5.86
N GLY A 170 14.75 -17.52 -6.28
CA GLY A 170 14.76 -18.38 -7.47
C GLY A 170 14.43 -17.65 -8.78
N LEU A 171 14.32 -16.32 -8.78
CA LEU A 171 13.98 -15.53 -9.97
C LEU A 171 14.97 -15.78 -11.14
N GLY A 172 14.40 -15.81 -12.36
CA GLY A 172 15.11 -16.11 -13.60
C GLY A 172 15.26 -14.92 -14.55
N THR A 173 14.54 -13.78 -14.32
CA THR A 173 14.76 -12.56 -15.07
C THR A 173 16.22 -12.14 -14.95
N ARG A 174 16.93 -12.04 -16.06
CA ARG A 174 18.37 -11.74 -16.07
C ARG A 174 18.67 -10.36 -16.58
N ALA A 175 19.77 -9.79 -16.12
CA ALA A 175 20.36 -8.57 -16.66
C ALA A 175 21.84 -8.82 -16.95
N GLU A 176 22.23 -8.57 -18.18
CA GLU A 176 23.60 -8.72 -18.67
C GLU A 176 24.19 -7.34 -18.93
N ARG A 177 25.41 -7.10 -18.45
CA ARG A 177 26.05 -5.80 -18.58
C ARG A 177 26.55 -5.54 -20.00
N ASP A 178 26.19 -4.39 -20.56
CA ASP A 178 26.66 -3.91 -21.87
C ASP A 178 27.15 -2.45 -21.73
N GLY A 179 28.43 -2.28 -21.42
CA GLY A 179 29.04 -0.98 -21.17
C GLY A 179 28.49 -0.32 -19.89
N ASP A 180 27.82 0.80 -20.05
CA ASP A 180 27.15 1.57 -18.99
C ASP A 180 25.64 1.31 -18.88
N GLU A 181 25.15 0.29 -19.60
CA GLU A 181 23.77 -0.19 -19.55
C GLU A 181 23.70 -1.67 -19.20
N TRP A 182 22.47 -2.15 -18.94
CA TRP A 182 22.13 -3.53 -18.70
C TRP A 182 21.04 -3.97 -19.68
N ILE A 183 21.21 -5.13 -20.31
CA ILE A 183 20.22 -5.75 -21.17
C ILE A 183 19.40 -6.73 -20.34
N VAL A 184 18.11 -6.41 -20.21
CA VAL A 184 17.19 -7.17 -19.35
C VAL A 184 16.26 -8.04 -20.18
N ASN A 185 16.19 -9.33 -19.80
CA ASN A 185 15.29 -10.32 -20.41
C ASN A 185 14.58 -11.12 -19.32
N GLY A 186 13.25 -11.25 -19.43
CA GLY A 186 12.45 -12.04 -18.49
C GLY A 186 10.97 -11.66 -18.45
N GLN A 187 10.28 -12.21 -17.43
CA GLN A 187 8.87 -11.98 -17.23
C GLN A 187 8.61 -11.78 -15.72
N LYS A 188 7.80 -10.79 -15.40
CA LYS A 188 7.25 -10.56 -14.06
C LYS A 188 5.74 -10.75 -14.08
N VAL A 189 5.16 -11.15 -12.95
CA VAL A 189 3.73 -11.46 -12.83
C VAL A 189 3.17 -10.92 -11.51
N TRP A 190 1.86 -10.71 -11.46
CA TRP A 190 1.13 -10.14 -10.32
C TRP A 190 1.54 -8.69 -10.02
N ASN A 191 1.89 -7.95 -11.08
CA ASN A 191 2.37 -6.58 -10.94
C ASN A 191 1.19 -5.61 -10.88
N THR A 192 0.79 -5.24 -9.66
CA THR A 192 -0.29 -4.29 -9.42
C THR A 192 0.03 -2.95 -10.04
N LEU A 193 -0.94 -2.37 -10.78
CA LEU A 193 -0.85 -1.05 -11.42
C LEU A 193 0.33 -0.86 -12.40
N ALA A 194 0.98 -1.93 -12.88
CA ALA A 194 2.10 -1.80 -13.82
C ALA A 194 1.70 -1.10 -15.13
N HIS A 195 0.42 -1.15 -15.52
CA HIS A 195 -0.10 -0.49 -16.73
C HIS A 195 -0.17 1.05 -16.64
N VAL A 196 -0.18 1.61 -15.42
CA VAL A 196 -0.18 3.06 -15.18
C VAL A 196 1.14 3.55 -14.57
N ALA A 197 2.06 2.65 -14.24
CA ALA A 197 3.34 3.00 -13.65
C ALA A 197 4.30 3.58 -14.69
N ASP A 198 5.10 4.56 -14.26
CA ASP A 198 6.20 5.12 -15.02
C ASP A 198 7.51 4.38 -14.73
N PHE A 199 7.69 3.91 -13.49
CA PHE A 199 8.85 3.13 -13.06
C PHE A 199 8.46 1.85 -12.33
N GLY A 200 9.30 0.82 -12.51
CA GLY A 200 9.20 -0.46 -11.82
C GLY A 200 10.39 -0.73 -10.91
N MET A 201 10.10 -1.17 -9.68
CA MET A 201 11.11 -1.74 -8.77
C MET A 201 11.49 -3.13 -9.28
N LEU A 202 12.51 -3.21 -10.14
CA LEU A 202 12.89 -4.43 -10.82
C LEU A 202 14.05 -5.14 -10.12
N VAL A 203 13.90 -6.44 -9.87
CA VAL A 203 14.98 -7.30 -9.40
C VAL A 203 15.29 -8.36 -10.44
N THR A 204 16.59 -8.48 -10.75
CA THR A 204 17.10 -9.37 -11.80
C THR A 204 18.25 -10.25 -11.28
N ARG A 205 18.54 -11.31 -12.01
CA ARG A 205 19.74 -12.14 -11.88
C ARG A 205 20.85 -11.53 -12.74
N THR A 206 21.90 -11.00 -12.10
CA THR A 206 23.08 -10.45 -12.79
C THR A 206 24.28 -11.39 -12.77
N ASP A 207 24.30 -12.34 -11.83
CA ASP A 207 25.31 -13.38 -11.75
C ASP A 207 24.63 -14.73 -11.45
N PRO A 208 24.49 -15.62 -12.46
CA PRO A 208 23.87 -16.93 -12.29
C PRO A 208 24.76 -17.93 -11.53
N GLU A 209 26.08 -17.71 -11.48
CA GLU A 209 27.03 -18.59 -10.82
C GLU A 209 27.17 -18.27 -9.31
N ALA A 210 26.76 -17.08 -8.91
CA ALA A 210 26.79 -16.67 -7.50
C ALA A 210 25.75 -17.44 -6.67
N PRO A 211 25.98 -17.58 -5.35
CA PRO A 211 24.96 -18.06 -4.44
C PRO A 211 23.64 -17.28 -4.62
N LYS A 212 22.51 -17.98 -4.57
CA LYS A 212 21.16 -17.53 -4.90
C LYS A 212 20.82 -16.09 -4.47
N HIS A 213 21.22 -15.69 -3.26
CA HIS A 213 20.95 -14.38 -2.69
C HIS A 213 22.03 -13.30 -3.03
N LYS A 214 23.14 -13.68 -3.66
CA LYS A 214 24.26 -12.78 -3.97
C LYS A 214 24.36 -12.39 -5.43
N GLY A 215 23.67 -13.12 -6.32
CA GLY A 215 23.68 -12.85 -7.76
C GLY A 215 22.54 -11.96 -8.24
N MET A 216 21.92 -11.19 -7.37
CA MET A 216 20.76 -10.36 -7.68
C MET A 216 21.12 -8.88 -7.65
N THR A 217 20.55 -8.11 -8.59
CA THR A 217 20.70 -6.65 -8.62
C THR A 217 19.35 -5.97 -8.78
N TYR A 218 19.21 -4.79 -8.21
CA TYR A 218 17.97 -4.03 -8.17
C TYR A 218 18.06 -2.79 -9.06
N PHE A 219 17.02 -2.52 -9.85
CA PHE A 219 16.95 -1.41 -10.79
C PHE A 219 15.63 -0.65 -10.69
N ALA A 220 15.67 0.64 -11.00
CA ALA A 220 14.51 1.44 -11.36
C ALA A 220 14.29 1.30 -12.88
N LEU A 221 13.35 0.44 -13.28
CA LEU A 221 13.03 0.22 -14.69
C LEU A 221 12.05 1.27 -15.19
N ASN A 222 12.39 2.00 -16.24
CA ASN A 222 11.41 2.83 -16.95
C ASN A 222 10.42 1.91 -17.70
N MET A 223 9.14 1.96 -17.31
CA MET A 223 8.08 1.12 -17.86
C MET A 223 7.71 1.46 -19.31
N ARG A 224 8.19 2.59 -19.82
CA ARG A 224 8.01 3.03 -21.21
C ARG A 224 9.19 2.67 -22.12
N SER A 225 10.23 1.98 -21.59
CA SER A 225 11.37 1.54 -22.41
C SER A 225 10.95 0.58 -23.53
N GLU A 226 11.63 0.67 -24.65
CA GLU A 226 11.48 -0.31 -25.73
C GLU A 226 11.76 -1.73 -25.21
N GLY A 227 10.93 -2.70 -25.62
CA GLY A 227 11.00 -4.08 -25.16
C GLY A 227 10.21 -4.39 -23.87
N VAL A 228 9.62 -3.38 -23.21
CA VAL A 228 8.69 -3.59 -22.09
C VAL A 228 7.27 -3.73 -22.64
N GLU A 229 6.64 -4.85 -22.36
CA GLU A 229 5.24 -5.11 -22.69
C GLU A 229 4.44 -5.45 -21.42
N VAL A 230 3.37 -4.69 -21.17
CA VAL A 230 2.48 -4.88 -20.01
C VAL A 230 1.17 -5.49 -20.48
N ARG A 231 0.81 -6.66 -19.95
CA ARG A 231 -0.43 -7.37 -20.27
C ARG A 231 -1.32 -7.51 -19.04
N PRO A 232 -2.63 -7.24 -19.16
CA PRO A 232 -3.55 -7.37 -18.04
C PRO A 232 -3.76 -8.82 -17.62
N LEU A 233 -3.86 -9.06 -16.31
CA LEU A 233 -4.35 -10.30 -15.72
C LEU A 233 -5.77 -10.08 -15.25
N ARG A 234 -6.75 -10.67 -15.94
CA ARG A 234 -8.14 -10.60 -15.55
C ARG A 234 -8.39 -11.49 -14.34
N GLN A 235 -8.88 -10.88 -13.27
CA GLN A 235 -9.28 -11.56 -12.04
C GLN A 235 -10.69 -12.15 -12.15
N ILE A 236 -11.06 -13.04 -11.22
CA ILE A 236 -12.40 -13.61 -11.14
C ILE A 236 -13.48 -12.54 -10.89
N THR A 237 -13.11 -11.40 -10.31
CA THR A 237 -13.97 -10.23 -10.09
C THR A 237 -14.27 -9.45 -11.37
N GLY A 238 -13.62 -9.77 -12.49
CA GLY A 238 -13.71 -9.00 -13.73
C GLY A 238 -12.72 -7.85 -13.84
N GLU A 239 -12.04 -7.52 -12.76
CA GLU A 239 -11.01 -6.47 -12.70
C GLU A 239 -9.68 -6.94 -13.30
N ALA A 240 -8.79 -6.01 -13.62
CA ALA A 240 -7.47 -6.28 -14.15
C ALA A 240 -6.42 -5.29 -13.61
N GLU A 241 -6.37 -5.14 -12.31
CA GLU A 241 -5.34 -4.34 -11.63
C GLU A 241 -3.96 -4.99 -11.67
N PHE A 242 -3.92 -6.34 -11.69
CA PHE A 242 -2.69 -7.10 -11.85
C PHE A 242 -2.28 -7.21 -13.33
N ASN A 243 -0.99 -7.32 -13.53
CA ASN A 243 -0.41 -7.42 -14.87
C ASN A 243 0.71 -8.47 -14.91
N GLU A 244 0.97 -8.95 -16.11
CA GLU A 244 2.24 -9.55 -16.51
C GLU A 244 3.07 -8.47 -17.18
N VAL A 245 4.37 -8.48 -16.92
CA VAL A 245 5.34 -7.57 -17.56
C VAL A 245 6.41 -8.40 -18.22
N TYR A 246 6.47 -8.32 -19.54
CA TYR A 246 7.48 -8.98 -20.38
C TYR A 246 8.58 -7.97 -20.69
N MET A 247 9.81 -8.42 -20.63
CA MET A 247 11.01 -7.64 -20.95
C MET A 247 11.83 -8.42 -21.98
N THR A 248 12.02 -7.82 -23.14
CA THR A 248 12.80 -8.41 -24.27
C THR A 248 13.85 -7.39 -24.69
N ASP A 249 15.11 -7.71 -24.41
CA ASP A 249 16.29 -6.88 -24.69
C ASP A 249 16.16 -5.43 -24.20
N VAL A 250 15.49 -5.26 -23.03
CA VAL A 250 15.27 -3.93 -22.47
C VAL A 250 16.57 -3.33 -21.97
N ARG A 251 16.90 -2.13 -22.42
CA ARG A 251 18.10 -1.41 -21.99
C ARG A 251 17.81 -0.58 -20.75
N VAL A 252 18.57 -0.83 -19.68
CA VAL A 252 18.47 -0.12 -18.41
C VAL A 252 19.81 0.54 -18.10
N PRO A 253 19.91 1.87 -18.01
CA PRO A 253 21.15 2.56 -17.65
C PRO A 253 21.65 2.14 -16.26
N ASP A 254 22.98 2.01 -16.09
CA ASP A 254 23.57 1.69 -14.77
C ASP A 254 23.27 2.77 -13.73
N SER A 255 22.98 3.99 -14.14
CA SER A 255 22.52 5.08 -13.28
C SER A 255 21.12 4.85 -12.67
N CYS A 256 20.36 3.89 -13.18
CA CYS A 256 19.07 3.45 -12.62
C CYS A 256 19.22 2.27 -11.66
N ARG A 257 20.44 1.83 -11.36
CA ARG A 257 20.71 0.75 -10.41
C ARG A 257 20.61 1.24 -8.97
N VAL A 258 19.85 0.51 -8.15
CA VAL A 258 19.65 0.82 -6.73
C VAL A 258 20.56 -0.08 -5.89
N GLY A 259 21.61 0.49 -5.35
CA GLY A 259 22.64 -0.22 -4.60
C GLY A 259 23.75 -0.84 -5.48
N ALA A 260 24.64 -1.63 -4.89
CA ALA A 260 25.73 -2.28 -5.63
C ALA A 260 25.25 -3.51 -6.41
N VAL A 261 26.01 -3.88 -7.46
CA VAL A 261 25.81 -5.16 -8.18
C VAL A 261 25.92 -6.32 -7.18
N GLY A 262 24.97 -7.26 -7.23
CA GLY A 262 24.89 -8.38 -6.30
C GLY A 262 24.18 -8.09 -4.97
N GLU A 263 23.83 -6.84 -4.67
CA GLU A 263 23.15 -6.43 -3.43
C GLU A 263 21.60 -6.38 -3.56
N GLY A 264 21.06 -6.81 -4.68
CA GLY A 264 19.61 -6.75 -4.97
C GLY A 264 18.74 -7.49 -3.93
N TRP A 265 19.25 -8.58 -3.35
CA TRP A 265 18.56 -9.27 -2.25
C TRP A 265 18.36 -8.36 -1.04
N ARG A 266 19.40 -7.63 -0.64
CA ARG A 266 19.33 -6.73 0.51
C ARG A 266 18.37 -5.57 0.27
N ALA A 267 18.40 -4.97 -0.92
CA ALA A 267 17.45 -3.94 -1.31
C ALA A 267 16.00 -4.49 -1.33
N SER A 268 15.80 -5.70 -1.87
CA SER A 268 14.49 -6.35 -1.88
C SER A 268 13.94 -6.62 -0.48
N LEU A 269 14.78 -6.99 0.49
CA LEU A 269 14.35 -7.17 1.87
C LEU A 269 13.82 -5.86 2.47
N THR A 270 14.44 -4.73 2.16
CA THR A 270 13.94 -3.40 2.59
C THR A 270 12.57 -3.12 1.99
N THR A 271 12.38 -3.37 0.69
CA THR A 271 11.08 -3.23 0.03
C THR A 271 10.01 -4.12 0.68
N LEU A 272 10.30 -5.41 0.88
CA LEU A 272 9.37 -6.39 1.45
C LEU A 272 9.03 -6.10 2.93
N MET A 273 9.96 -5.55 3.69
CA MET A 273 9.69 -5.12 5.07
C MET A 273 8.74 -3.93 5.10
N ASN A 274 8.94 -2.95 4.21
CA ASN A 274 8.06 -1.80 4.09
C ASN A 274 6.67 -2.21 3.56
N GLU A 275 6.60 -3.13 2.60
CA GLU A 275 5.34 -3.73 2.14
C GLU A 275 4.56 -4.37 3.30
N ARG A 276 5.23 -5.20 4.11
CA ARG A 276 4.63 -5.83 5.28
C ARG A 276 4.10 -4.80 6.28
N ASN A 277 4.85 -3.74 6.51
CA ASN A 277 4.42 -2.66 7.39
C ASN A 277 3.24 -1.88 6.79
N ALA A 278 3.27 -1.55 5.50
CA ALA A 278 2.20 -0.84 4.82
C ALA A 278 0.89 -1.64 4.82
N ILE A 279 0.94 -2.94 4.51
CA ILE A 279 -0.23 -3.83 4.52
C ILE A 279 -0.66 -4.18 5.96
N GLY A 280 0.30 -4.47 6.84
CA GLY A 280 0.02 -4.91 8.22
C GLY A 280 -0.43 -3.80 9.16
N SER A 281 -0.03 -2.56 8.92
CA SER A 281 -0.43 -1.41 9.74
C SER A 281 -1.83 -0.90 9.43
N GLY A 282 -2.43 -1.34 8.31
CA GLY A 282 -3.83 -1.05 7.96
C GLY A 282 -4.27 0.40 8.16
N GLY A 283 -3.37 1.36 7.96
CA GLY A 283 -3.67 2.79 7.96
C GLY A 283 -4.36 3.39 9.19
N GLY A 284 -4.46 2.65 10.32
CA GLY A 284 -5.11 3.15 11.53
C GLY A 284 -5.44 2.03 12.51
N VAL A 285 -5.83 2.41 13.74
CA VAL A 285 -6.41 1.43 14.66
C VAL A 285 -7.77 1.00 14.08
N PRO A 286 -7.94 -0.25 13.66
CA PRO A 286 -9.19 -0.71 13.11
C PRO A 286 -10.33 -0.40 14.07
N ARG A 287 -11.50 0.00 13.54
CA ARG A 287 -12.71 0.10 14.35
C ARG A 287 -12.95 -1.23 15.06
N ARG A 288 -13.52 -1.14 16.25
CA ARG A 288 -13.95 -2.32 17.00
C ARG A 288 -14.85 -3.19 16.10
N GLY A 289 -14.51 -4.48 15.96
CA GLY A 289 -15.20 -5.38 15.04
C GLY A 289 -14.75 -5.30 13.57
N ALA A 290 -14.06 -4.24 13.17
CA ALA A 290 -13.48 -4.07 11.81
C ALA A 290 -14.36 -4.68 10.68
N ALA A 291 -13.81 -5.58 9.86
CA ALA A 291 -14.52 -6.24 8.76
C ALA A 291 -15.75 -7.08 9.21
N ALA A 292 -15.81 -7.50 10.49
CA ALA A 292 -16.99 -8.22 10.98
C ALA A 292 -18.24 -7.32 11.11
N ASN A 293 -18.06 -5.98 11.14
CA ASN A 293 -19.20 -5.06 11.14
C ASN A 293 -20.00 -5.15 9.84
N ASP A 294 -19.35 -5.38 8.71
CA ASP A 294 -20.02 -5.55 7.41
C ASP A 294 -20.94 -6.77 7.44
N ALA A 295 -20.48 -7.87 8.04
CA ALA A 295 -21.32 -9.05 8.25
C ALA A 295 -22.46 -8.81 9.25
N VAL A 296 -22.27 -7.94 10.24
CA VAL A 296 -23.34 -7.49 11.15
C VAL A 296 -24.41 -6.71 10.36
N GLU A 297 -24.00 -5.81 9.47
CA GLU A 297 -24.95 -5.06 8.62
C GLU A 297 -25.75 -5.98 7.70
N VAL A 298 -25.10 -6.97 7.08
CA VAL A 298 -25.78 -8.00 6.28
C VAL A 298 -26.78 -8.79 7.14
N TRP A 299 -26.36 -9.21 8.35
CA TRP A 299 -27.22 -9.91 9.29
C TRP A 299 -28.44 -9.08 9.73
N GLU A 300 -28.22 -7.80 10.03
CA GLU A 300 -29.31 -6.89 10.46
C GLU A 300 -30.32 -6.66 9.34
N ALA A 301 -29.87 -6.59 8.10
CA ALA A 301 -30.71 -6.39 6.92
C ALA A 301 -31.53 -7.64 6.52
N MET A 302 -31.21 -8.82 7.06
CA MET A 302 -31.93 -10.07 6.76
C MET A 302 -33.35 -10.07 7.34
N ASP A 303 -34.24 -10.82 6.65
CA ASP A 303 -35.55 -11.15 7.18
C ASP A 303 -35.47 -11.96 8.48
N GLU A 304 -36.28 -11.60 9.50
CA GLU A 304 -36.28 -12.27 10.81
C GLU A 304 -36.51 -13.78 10.74
N SER A 305 -37.28 -14.24 9.75
CA SER A 305 -37.55 -15.67 9.55
C SER A 305 -36.32 -16.48 9.12
N ARG A 306 -35.24 -15.79 8.67
CA ARG A 306 -33.98 -16.40 8.24
C ARG A 306 -32.89 -16.30 9.33
N LYS A 307 -33.17 -15.56 10.41
CA LYS A 307 -32.22 -15.35 11.52
C LYS A 307 -32.33 -16.51 12.51
N ASP A 308 -31.34 -17.36 12.57
CA ASP A 308 -31.25 -18.44 13.51
C ASP A 308 -30.13 -18.25 14.54
N PRO A 309 -30.24 -18.85 15.75
CA PRO A 309 -29.26 -18.67 16.81
C PRO A 309 -27.87 -19.19 16.48
N ALA A 310 -27.73 -20.26 15.68
CA ALA A 310 -26.43 -20.83 15.34
C ALA A 310 -25.67 -19.93 14.36
N THR A 311 -26.37 -19.36 13.40
CA THR A 311 -25.81 -18.36 12.49
C THR A 311 -25.37 -17.10 13.24
N LYS A 312 -26.18 -16.62 14.21
CA LYS A 312 -25.81 -15.51 15.08
C LYS A 312 -24.56 -15.82 15.91
N ASP A 313 -24.47 -17.02 16.47
CA ASP A 313 -23.29 -17.44 17.23
C ASP A 313 -22.04 -17.43 16.35
N ARG A 314 -22.12 -17.93 15.12
CA ARG A 314 -21.01 -17.89 14.17
C ARG A 314 -20.58 -16.47 13.82
N LEU A 315 -21.53 -15.54 13.63
CA LEU A 315 -21.22 -14.12 13.44
C LEU A 315 -20.47 -13.54 14.63
N MET A 316 -20.89 -13.86 15.84
CA MET A 316 -20.22 -13.40 17.06
C MET A 316 -18.80 -13.97 17.21
N GLN A 317 -18.55 -15.21 16.74
CA GLN A 317 -17.21 -15.77 16.70
C GLN A 317 -16.29 -14.94 15.79
N PHE A 318 -16.72 -14.60 14.57
CA PHE A 318 -15.99 -13.72 13.68
C PHE A 318 -15.70 -12.35 14.30
N TRP A 319 -16.69 -11.78 14.99
CA TRP A 319 -16.51 -10.51 15.69
C TRP A 319 -15.43 -10.61 16.79
N VAL A 320 -15.43 -11.69 17.55
CA VAL A 320 -14.39 -11.94 18.57
C VAL A 320 -13.02 -12.12 17.92
N GLU A 321 -12.92 -12.87 16.84
CA GLU A 321 -11.66 -13.06 16.08
C GLU A 321 -11.12 -11.71 15.55
N ALA A 322 -11.99 -10.86 15.01
CA ALA A 322 -11.63 -9.51 14.56
C ALA A 322 -11.10 -8.65 15.71
N GLU A 323 -11.74 -8.71 16.87
CA GLU A 323 -11.33 -7.95 18.06
C GLU A 323 -9.99 -8.45 18.63
N VAL A 324 -9.77 -9.77 18.64
CA VAL A 324 -8.46 -10.36 19.01
C VAL A 324 -7.37 -9.88 18.05
N GLY A 325 -7.64 -9.85 16.73
CA GLY A 325 -6.72 -9.31 15.73
C GLY A 325 -6.38 -7.84 15.99
N ARG A 326 -7.38 -7.02 16.28
CA ARG A 326 -7.21 -5.60 16.64
C ARG A 326 -6.31 -5.42 17.86
N LEU A 327 -6.58 -6.15 18.94
CA LEU A 327 -5.79 -6.09 20.16
C LEU A 327 -4.34 -6.58 19.95
N THR A 328 -4.15 -7.61 19.13
CA THR A 328 -2.83 -8.10 18.74
C THR A 328 -2.04 -7.04 17.98
N ASN A 329 -2.68 -6.31 17.04
CA ASN A 329 -2.04 -5.21 16.32
C ASN A 329 -1.70 -4.03 17.23
N MET A 330 -2.55 -3.71 18.22
CA MET A 330 -2.23 -2.71 19.24
C MET A 330 -0.98 -3.10 20.04
N ARG A 331 -0.90 -4.35 20.49
CA ARG A 331 0.27 -4.89 21.19
C ARG A 331 1.53 -4.84 20.31
N ALA A 332 1.42 -5.24 19.05
CA ALA A 332 2.52 -5.16 18.09
C ALA A 332 3.05 -3.72 17.97
N SER A 333 2.16 -2.74 17.85
CA SER A 333 2.51 -1.32 17.77
C SER A 333 3.18 -0.81 19.06
N GLN A 334 2.73 -1.27 20.23
CA GLN A 334 3.35 -0.91 21.51
C GLN A 334 4.77 -1.50 21.63
N ASN A 335 4.94 -2.78 21.28
CA ASN A 335 6.24 -3.46 21.31
C ASN A 335 7.25 -2.80 20.34
N ALA A 336 6.81 -2.44 19.14
CA ALA A 336 7.66 -1.73 18.16
C ALA A 336 8.12 -0.37 18.71
N ARG A 337 7.26 0.39 19.40
CA ARG A 337 7.62 1.67 20.04
C ARG A 337 8.65 1.51 21.16
N SER A 338 8.61 0.40 21.88
CA SER A 338 9.60 0.09 22.93
C SER A 338 10.92 -0.46 22.40
N GLY A 339 11.12 -0.50 21.06
CA GLY A 339 12.33 -0.98 20.42
C GLY A 339 12.49 -2.51 20.39
N ASN A 340 11.44 -3.26 20.75
CA ASN A 340 11.46 -4.72 20.77
C ASN A 340 10.27 -5.29 19.98
N PRO A 341 10.31 -5.23 18.63
CA PRO A 341 9.24 -5.77 17.80
C PRO A 341 9.14 -7.29 18.00
N GLY A 342 7.95 -7.73 18.41
CA GLY A 342 7.64 -9.14 18.59
C GLY A 342 7.13 -9.82 17.30
N PRO A 343 6.73 -11.09 17.39
CA PRO A 343 6.24 -11.87 16.24
C PRO A 343 4.82 -11.48 15.81
N GLU A 344 4.15 -10.60 16.54
CA GLU A 344 2.73 -10.25 16.35
C GLU A 344 2.41 -9.80 14.93
N MET A 345 3.29 -8.99 14.32
CA MET A 345 3.10 -8.52 12.94
C MET A 345 3.17 -9.67 11.92
N SER A 346 3.97 -10.70 12.18
CA SER A 346 4.08 -11.85 11.28
C SER A 346 2.83 -12.72 11.27
N ILE A 347 2.16 -12.85 12.40
CA ILE A 347 0.91 -13.63 12.50
C ILE A 347 -0.31 -12.82 12.08
N ALA A 348 -0.26 -11.48 12.18
CA ALA A 348 -1.37 -10.60 11.88
C ALA A 348 -1.87 -10.76 10.42
N LYS A 349 -0.97 -10.81 9.44
CA LYS A 349 -1.32 -11.00 8.03
C LYS A 349 -2.05 -12.32 7.80
N LEU A 350 -1.57 -13.42 8.38
CA LEU A 350 -2.19 -14.74 8.25
C LEU A 350 -3.58 -14.75 8.89
N ALA A 351 -3.68 -14.29 10.14
CA ALA A 351 -4.94 -14.23 10.88
C ALA A 351 -5.98 -13.37 10.15
N PHE A 352 -5.58 -12.20 9.65
CA PHE A 352 -6.45 -11.30 8.89
C PHE A 352 -6.96 -11.94 7.60
N SER A 353 -6.07 -12.59 6.84
CA SER A 353 -6.47 -13.27 5.59
C SER A 353 -7.47 -14.40 5.85
N GLN A 354 -7.25 -15.22 6.87
CA GLN A 354 -8.15 -16.31 7.23
C GLN A 354 -9.50 -15.79 7.73
N LEU A 355 -9.49 -14.75 8.57
CA LEU A 355 -10.70 -14.11 9.05
C LEU A 355 -11.54 -13.56 7.90
N ASN A 356 -10.93 -12.81 6.99
CA ASN A 356 -11.65 -12.21 5.86
C ASN A 356 -12.24 -13.28 4.93
N MET A 357 -11.47 -14.31 4.58
CA MET A 357 -11.98 -15.42 3.76
C MET A 357 -13.21 -16.07 4.40
N GLY A 358 -13.12 -16.42 5.68
CA GLY A 358 -14.24 -17.02 6.41
C GLY A 358 -15.44 -16.09 6.55
N LEU A 359 -15.20 -14.81 6.75
CA LEU A 359 -16.23 -13.78 6.88
C LEU A 359 -17.00 -13.55 5.58
N TYR A 360 -16.28 -13.41 4.45
CA TYR A 360 -16.93 -13.24 3.14
C TYR A 360 -17.70 -14.49 2.73
N GLU A 361 -17.16 -15.70 2.95
CA GLU A 361 -17.89 -16.95 2.75
C GLU A 361 -19.17 -16.99 3.61
N PHE A 362 -19.09 -16.56 4.86
CA PHE A 362 -20.24 -16.45 5.74
C PHE A 362 -21.29 -15.46 5.17
N CYS A 363 -20.87 -14.28 4.71
CA CYS A 363 -21.78 -13.30 4.10
C CYS A 363 -22.45 -13.85 2.83
N ILE A 364 -21.71 -14.53 1.97
CA ILE A 364 -22.25 -15.19 0.76
C ILE A 364 -23.33 -16.20 1.17
N ASN A 365 -23.09 -17.01 2.20
CA ASN A 365 -24.06 -17.98 2.69
C ASN A 365 -25.30 -17.30 3.30
N LEU A 366 -25.18 -16.15 3.94
CA LEU A 366 -26.31 -15.35 4.44
C LEU A 366 -27.19 -14.84 3.30
N LEU A 367 -26.57 -14.37 2.23
CA LEU A 367 -27.27 -13.86 1.04
C LEU A 367 -27.95 -14.99 0.26
N GLY A 368 -27.40 -16.20 0.29
CA GLY A 368 -27.94 -17.36 -0.41
C GLY A 368 -27.91 -17.20 -1.93
N ALA A 369 -29.04 -17.47 -2.61
CA ALA A 369 -29.11 -17.40 -4.07
C ALA A 369 -28.82 -16.00 -4.65
N ASP A 370 -29.08 -14.95 -3.90
CA ASP A 370 -28.82 -13.57 -4.34
C ASP A 370 -27.31 -13.29 -4.51
N ALA A 371 -26.47 -14.01 -3.76
CA ALA A 371 -25.01 -13.89 -3.88
C ALA A 371 -24.43 -14.52 -5.16
N LEU A 372 -25.24 -15.29 -5.90
CA LEU A 372 -24.81 -15.92 -7.16
C LEU A 372 -25.08 -15.01 -8.39
N ILE A 373 -25.69 -13.85 -8.18
CA ILE A 373 -26.04 -12.95 -9.27
C ILE A 373 -24.87 -11.97 -9.47
N ASP A 374 -24.15 -12.14 -10.57
CA ASP A 374 -23.22 -11.15 -11.07
C ASP A 374 -23.94 -10.18 -12.02
N TYR A 375 -23.72 -8.89 -11.82
CA TYR A 375 -24.41 -7.84 -12.59
C TYR A 375 -23.73 -7.51 -13.90
N ASP A 376 -22.42 -7.76 -13.97
CA ASP A 376 -21.62 -7.13 -15.00
C ASP A 376 -20.40 -8.00 -15.35
N TYR A 377 -20.35 -8.41 -16.61
CA TYR A 377 -19.19 -9.11 -17.18
C TYR A 377 -18.19 -8.14 -17.84
N THR A 378 -18.34 -6.84 -17.60
CA THR A 378 -17.47 -5.82 -18.17
C THR A 378 -16.06 -5.96 -17.62
N PHE A 379 -15.07 -5.93 -18.50
CA PHE A 379 -13.67 -5.89 -18.13
C PHE A 379 -13.33 -4.48 -17.60
N ARG A 380 -12.86 -4.39 -16.36
CA ARG A 380 -12.56 -3.11 -15.70
C ARG A 380 -11.07 -2.98 -15.42
N ARG A 381 -10.53 -1.82 -15.75
CA ARG A 381 -9.19 -1.39 -15.36
C ARG A 381 -9.30 -0.37 -14.22
N PRO A 382 -8.40 -0.41 -13.22
CA PRO A 382 -8.42 0.52 -12.08
C PRO A 382 -8.29 2.00 -12.46
N GLU A 383 -7.67 2.33 -13.60
CA GLU A 383 -7.61 3.71 -14.06
C GLU A 383 -9.00 4.37 -14.21
N GLU A 384 -10.03 3.58 -14.48
CA GLU A 384 -11.40 4.08 -14.57
C GLU A 384 -12.01 4.32 -13.19
N SER A 385 -11.62 3.52 -12.18
CA SER A 385 -12.10 3.65 -10.80
C SER A 385 -11.30 4.67 -9.99
N LEU A 386 -10.00 4.81 -10.24
CA LEU A 386 -9.12 5.76 -9.55
C LEU A 386 -9.32 7.20 -10.06
N ALA A 387 -9.72 7.37 -11.33
CA ALA A 387 -10.03 8.69 -11.90
C ALA A 387 -11.42 9.19 -11.52
N SER A 388 -12.33 8.33 -11.09
CA SER A 388 -13.72 8.69 -10.85
C SER A 388 -14.02 9.23 -9.46
N GLY A 389 -13.03 9.42 -8.56
CA GLY A 389 -13.14 10.18 -7.30
C GLY A 389 -14.53 10.23 -6.64
N SER A 390 -15.29 9.13 -6.72
CA SER A 390 -16.69 9.07 -6.27
C SER A 390 -16.84 8.19 -5.04
#